data_27f0741437cf0a595064017b030e5e68
#
_entry.id   27f0741437cf0a595064017b030e5e68
#
_cell.length_a   1.000
_cell.length_b   1.000
_cell.length_c   1.000
_cell.angle_alpha   90.00
_cell.angle_beta   90.00
_cell.angle_gamma   90.00
#
_symmetry.space_group_name_H-M   'P 1'
#
loop_
_entity.id
_entity.type
_entity.pdbx_description
1 polymer ?
#
loop_
_entity_poly.entity_id
_entity_poly.type
_entity_poly.pdbx_seq_one_letter_code
_entity_poly.pdbx_strand_id
1 'polypeptide(L)'
;MMDLEDNMNKKAIILGILVLLAVVTISGCTSSGNKNSVNVTNLKVSSEGYGMYYVTCDIVPKQDTSYLEMVLVWYDASGAVIERSPLAWNINDAKAGQTIKARGTASLYQKGYPAKVQVLIFDSSFSGGSDKGNIFNQTIPVG
;
A
#
# COMPACT_ATOMS: atom_id res chain seq x y z
N MET A 1 -15.32 -31.16 -51.46
CA MET A 1 -15.83 -29.77 -51.40
C MET A 1 -16.51 -29.44 -50.07
N MET A 2 -16.68 -30.40 -49.15
CA MET A 2 -17.28 -30.17 -47.81
C MET A 2 -16.29 -29.89 -46.68
N ASP A 3 -14.99 -30.03 -46.92
CA ASP A 3 -13.99 -29.85 -45.83
C ASP A 3 -13.48 -28.40 -45.63
N LEU A 4 -13.75 -27.50 -46.58
CA LEU A 4 -13.25 -26.12 -46.50
C LEU A 4 -14.17 -25.22 -45.70
N GLU A 5 -15.49 -25.45 -45.70
CA GLU A 5 -16.46 -24.65 -44.94
C GLU A 5 -16.44 -25.02 -43.43
N ASP A 6 -16.25 -26.28 -43.11
CA ASP A 6 -16.15 -26.75 -41.72
C ASP A 6 -14.88 -26.23 -41.01
N ASN A 7 -13.80 -26.10 -41.79
CA ASN A 7 -12.51 -25.59 -41.28
C ASN A 7 -12.52 -24.05 -41.07
N MET A 8 -13.28 -23.31 -41.90
CA MET A 8 -13.45 -21.86 -41.73
C MET A 8 -14.28 -21.51 -40.48
N ASN A 9 -15.34 -22.27 -40.25
CA ASN A 9 -16.19 -22.05 -39.07
C ASN A 9 -15.45 -22.35 -37.73
N LYS A 10 -14.64 -23.40 -37.71
CA LYS A 10 -13.79 -23.71 -36.52
C LYS A 10 -12.74 -22.66 -36.25
N LYS A 11 -12.10 -22.10 -37.28
CA LYS A 11 -11.13 -21.00 -37.13
C LYS A 11 -11.78 -19.70 -36.71
N ALA A 12 -13.00 -19.40 -37.21
CA ALA A 12 -13.75 -18.21 -36.79
C ALA A 12 -14.24 -18.33 -35.34
N ILE A 13 -14.64 -19.51 -34.88
CA ILE A 13 -15.03 -19.77 -33.50
C ILE A 13 -13.83 -19.65 -32.55
N ILE A 14 -12.68 -20.21 -32.95
CA ILE A 14 -11.44 -20.11 -32.13
C ILE A 14 -10.96 -18.65 -32.04
N LEU A 15 -11.04 -17.90 -33.13
CA LEU A 15 -10.68 -16.49 -33.11
C LEU A 15 -11.64 -15.64 -32.28
N GLY A 16 -12.94 -15.97 -32.31
CA GLY A 16 -13.98 -15.33 -31.49
C GLY A 16 -13.78 -15.60 -30.00
N ILE A 17 -13.41 -16.82 -29.61
CA ILE A 17 -13.14 -17.20 -28.22
C ILE A 17 -11.85 -16.53 -27.72
N LEU A 18 -10.82 -16.40 -28.57
CA LEU A 18 -9.57 -15.74 -28.19
C LEU A 18 -9.74 -14.24 -27.97
N VAL A 19 -10.63 -13.59 -28.74
CA VAL A 19 -10.96 -12.17 -28.55
C VAL A 19 -11.82 -11.95 -27.30
N LEU A 20 -12.69 -12.90 -26.93
CA LEU A 20 -13.51 -12.80 -25.71
C LEU A 20 -12.69 -13.00 -24.43
N LEU A 21 -11.61 -13.78 -24.48
CA LEU A 21 -10.72 -14.01 -23.33
C LEU A 21 -9.78 -12.82 -23.06
N ALA A 22 -9.60 -11.92 -24.01
CA ALA A 22 -8.73 -10.74 -23.85
C ALA A 22 -9.40 -9.55 -23.14
N VAL A 23 -10.70 -9.62 -22.82
CA VAL A 23 -11.46 -8.49 -22.24
C VAL A 23 -11.69 -8.62 -20.73
N VAL A 24 -11.21 -9.67 -20.06
CA VAL A 24 -11.53 -9.94 -18.64
C VAL A 24 -10.42 -9.53 -17.66
N THR A 25 -9.44 -8.73 -18.07
CA THR A 25 -8.38 -8.32 -17.14
C THR A 25 -8.20 -6.82 -16.96
N ILE A 26 -9.29 -6.03 -16.93
CA ILE A 26 -9.21 -4.65 -16.46
C ILE A 26 -10.38 -4.36 -15.52
N SER A 27 -10.47 -5.07 -14.41
CA SER A 27 -11.10 -4.56 -13.22
C SER A 27 -10.00 -4.30 -12.16
N GLY A 28 -9.03 -3.47 -12.55
CA GLY A 28 -8.17 -2.80 -11.60
C GLY A 28 -9.04 -1.82 -10.83
N CYS A 29 -9.29 -2.11 -9.55
CA CYS A 29 -9.83 -1.13 -8.62
C CYS A 29 -8.93 0.10 -8.67
N THR A 30 -9.38 1.16 -9.31
CA THR A 30 -8.81 2.48 -9.18
C THR A 30 -9.14 3.00 -7.79
N SER A 31 -8.34 2.62 -6.79
CA SER A 31 -8.22 3.45 -5.61
C SER A 31 -7.46 4.70 -6.05
N SER A 32 -8.16 5.81 -6.14
CA SER A 32 -7.64 7.08 -6.63
C SER A 32 -6.83 7.82 -5.56
N GLY A 33 -5.79 7.18 -5.03
CA GLY A 33 -4.67 7.89 -4.45
C GLY A 33 -3.61 8.01 -5.53
N ASN A 34 -3.05 9.17 -5.76
CA ASN A 34 -1.96 9.33 -6.70
C ASN A 34 -0.70 8.67 -6.12
N LYS A 35 -0.50 7.37 -6.39
CA LYS A 35 0.56 6.53 -5.81
C LYS A 35 2.00 7.05 -6.01
N ASN A 36 2.16 8.21 -6.65
CA ASN A 36 3.45 8.84 -6.90
C ASN A 36 3.55 10.26 -6.31
N SER A 37 2.66 10.66 -5.41
CA SER A 37 2.65 12.01 -4.85
C SER A 37 3.72 12.26 -3.79
N VAL A 38 4.33 11.20 -3.23
CA VAL A 38 5.45 11.30 -2.29
C VAL A 38 6.59 10.36 -2.69
N ASN A 39 7.81 10.73 -2.34
CA ASN A 39 8.97 9.86 -2.33
C ASN A 39 9.30 9.52 -0.88
N VAL A 40 9.41 8.23 -0.55
CA VAL A 40 9.73 7.74 0.80
C VAL A 40 11.05 6.99 0.75
N THR A 41 11.99 7.38 1.60
CA THR A 41 13.32 6.79 1.69
C THR A 41 13.70 6.56 3.15
N ASN A 42 14.78 5.81 3.39
CA ASN A 42 15.32 5.54 4.72
C ASN A 42 14.31 4.90 5.69
N LEU A 43 13.39 4.08 5.15
CA LEU A 43 12.36 3.41 5.93
C LEU A 43 12.98 2.35 6.84
N LYS A 44 12.81 2.49 8.15
CA LYS A 44 13.38 1.60 9.18
C LYS A 44 12.37 1.39 10.29
N VAL A 45 12.46 0.22 10.93
CA VAL A 45 11.75 -0.09 12.16
C VAL A 45 12.76 -0.31 13.29
N SER A 46 12.42 0.12 14.50
CA SER A 46 13.21 -0.10 15.72
C SER A 46 12.29 -0.39 16.91
N SER A 47 12.82 -1.13 17.88
CA SER A 47 12.16 -1.38 19.16
C SER A 47 12.96 -0.72 20.28
N GLU A 48 12.29 -0.06 21.21
CA GLU A 48 12.90 0.51 22.43
C GLU A 48 12.56 -0.33 23.68
N GLY A 49 12.03 -1.54 23.49
CA GLY A 49 11.60 -2.42 24.59
C GLY A 49 10.17 -2.16 25.05
N TYR A 50 9.69 -2.98 25.99
CA TYR A 50 8.34 -2.90 26.55
C TYR A 50 7.20 -2.86 25.52
N GLY A 51 7.40 -3.46 24.33
CA GLY A 51 6.43 -3.46 23.25
C GLY A 51 6.31 -2.12 22.50
N MET A 52 7.22 -1.17 22.72
CA MET A 52 7.25 0.08 21.97
C MET A 52 8.07 -0.07 20.69
N TYR A 53 7.44 0.28 19.57
CA TYR A 53 8.03 0.23 18.23
C TYR A 53 7.92 1.58 17.54
N TYR A 54 8.92 1.87 16.72
CA TYR A 54 9.01 3.10 15.94
C TYR A 54 9.30 2.76 14.48
N VAL A 55 8.60 3.42 13.59
CA VAL A 55 8.90 3.43 12.16
C VAL A 55 9.39 4.82 11.79
N THR A 56 10.58 4.92 11.25
CA THR A 56 11.17 6.19 10.80
C THR A 56 11.38 6.16 9.29
N CYS A 57 11.17 7.30 8.64
CA CYS A 57 11.47 7.48 7.22
C CYS A 57 11.63 8.97 6.88
N ASP A 58 12.20 9.22 5.71
CA ASP A 58 12.21 10.53 5.09
C ASP A 58 11.12 10.56 4.02
N ILE A 59 10.22 11.55 4.10
CA ILE A 59 9.12 11.75 3.15
C ILE A 59 9.36 13.05 2.40
N VAL A 60 9.35 13.00 1.07
CA VAL A 60 9.46 14.19 0.20
C VAL A 60 8.21 14.26 -0.67
N PRO A 61 7.28 15.21 -0.38
CA PRO A 61 6.14 15.47 -1.24
C PRO A 61 6.58 16.00 -2.62
N LYS A 62 5.94 15.56 -3.69
CA LYS A 62 6.19 16.06 -5.05
C LYS A 62 5.35 17.29 -5.39
N GLN A 63 4.34 17.56 -4.60
CA GLN A 63 3.47 18.73 -4.67
C GLN A 63 3.10 19.18 -3.26
N ASP A 64 2.68 20.45 -3.12
CA ASP A 64 2.15 20.92 -1.86
C ASP A 64 0.94 20.09 -1.45
N THR A 65 0.89 19.65 -0.21
CA THR A 65 -0.23 18.90 0.32
C THR A 65 -0.64 19.41 1.70
N SER A 66 -1.94 19.55 1.92
CA SER A 66 -2.49 20.09 3.15
C SER A 66 -2.32 19.15 4.34
N TYR A 67 -2.16 17.83 4.09
CA TYR A 67 -2.10 16.82 5.14
C TYR A 67 -1.38 15.57 4.68
N LEU A 68 -0.60 14.97 5.59
CA LEU A 68 -0.07 13.62 5.45
C LEU A 68 -0.23 12.87 6.77
N GLU A 69 -0.59 11.58 6.70
CA GLU A 69 -0.61 10.69 7.87
C GLU A 69 0.03 9.35 7.56
N MET A 70 0.62 8.75 8.59
CA MET A 70 1.17 7.40 8.54
C MET A 70 0.29 6.46 9.36
N VAL A 71 -0.05 5.33 8.75
CA VAL A 71 -0.74 4.21 9.39
C VAL A 71 0.18 3.01 9.37
N LEU A 72 0.26 2.29 10.48
CA LEU A 72 1.09 1.09 10.64
C LEU A 72 0.19 -0.12 10.89
N VAL A 73 0.40 -1.19 10.10
CA VAL A 73 -0.26 -2.48 10.31
C VAL A 73 0.79 -3.52 10.63
N TRP A 74 0.68 -4.12 11.80
CA TRP A 74 1.66 -5.05 12.34
C TRP A 74 1.19 -6.48 12.20
N TYR A 75 2.08 -7.36 11.77
CA TYR A 75 1.79 -8.76 11.52
C TYR A 75 2.76 -9.63 12.30
N ASP A 76 2.28 -10.75 12.82
CA ASP A 76 3.10 -11.80 13.40
C ASP A 76 3.79 -12.67 12.31
N ALA A 77 4.53 -13.69 12.75
CA ALA A 77 5.23 -14.61 11.86
C ALA A 77 4.27 -15.47 11.02
N SER A 78 3.02 -15.66 11.44
CA SER A 78 2.00 -16.39 10.70
C SER A 78 1.34 -15.53 9.60
N GLY A 79 1.55 -14.21 9.63
CA GLY A 79 0.92 -13.24 8.76
C GLY A 79 -0.41 -12.71 9.29
N ALA A 80 -0.77 -13.02 10.54
CA ALA A 80 -1.94 -12.46 11.18
C ALA A 80 -1.69 -11.01 11.61
N VAL A 81 -2.69 -10.14 11.46
CA VAL A 81 -2.64 -8.77 11.99
C VAL A 81 -2.75 -8.81 13.51
N ILE A 82 -1.75 -8.30 14.20
CA ILE A 82 -1.74 -8.19 15.67
C ILE A 82 -2.07 -6.78 16.17
N GLU A 83 -1.85 -5.77 15.32
CA GLU A 83 -2.20 -4.38 15.64
C GLU A 83 -2.34 -3.55 14.37
N ARG A 84 -3.25 -2.59 14.41
CA ARG A 84 -3.33 -1.48 13.46
C ARG A 84 -3.23 -0.19 14.24
N SER A 85 -2.19 0.60 13.96
CA SER A 85 -1.93 1.89 14.59
C SER A 85 -2.33 2.99 13.60
N PRO A 86 -3.57 3.49 13.67
CA PRO A 86 -4.00 4.63 12.88
C PRO A 86 -3.32 5.87 13.43
N LEU A 87 -3.08 6.86 12.57
CA LEU A 87 -2.46 8.12 12.99
C LEU A 87 -1.14 7.95 13.77
N ALA A 88 -0.32 6.96 13.38
CA ALA A 88 0.98 6.73 14.01
C ALA A 88 1.89 7.97 13.93
N TRP A 89 1.70 8.77 12.90
CA TRP A 89 2.32 10.08 12.69
C TRP A 89 1.47 10.89 11.68
N ASN A 90 1.50 12.23 11.79
CA ASN A 90 0.89 13.14 10.82
C ASN A 90 1.57 14.51 10.78
N ILE A 91 1.35 15.23 9.69
CA ILE A 91 1.78 16.63 9.52
C ILE A 91 0.78 17.39 8.64
N ASN A 92 0.63 18.69 8.89
CA ASN A 92 -0.13 19.60 8.05
C ASN A 92 0.80 20.43 7.17
N ASP A 93 0.28 20.91 6.04
CA ASP A 93 0.92 21.90 5.15
C ASP A 93 2.34 21.50 4.68
N ALA A 94 2.50 20.25 4.29
CA ALA A 94 3.75 19.75 3.73
C ALA A 94 4.02 20.37 2.34
N LYS A 95 5.24 20.87 2.14
CA LYS A 95 5.65 21.55 0.90
C LYS A 95 6.36 20.63 -0.07
N ALA A 96 6.13 20.86 -1.37
CA ALA A 96 6.83 20.16 -2.44
C ALA A 96 8.34 20.28 -2.27
N GLY A 97 9.06 19.14 -2.39
CA GLY A 97 10.51 19.08 -2.27
C GLY A 97 11.05 19.17 -0.83
N GLN A 98 10.22 19.42 0.17
CA GLN A 98 10.63 19.43 1.57
C GLN A 98 10.94 18.01 2.05
N THR A 99 12.11 17.79 2.66
CA THR A 99 12.41 16.53 3.34
C THR A 99 11.80 16.54 4.74
N ILE A 100 10.82 15.69 4.97
CA ILE A 100 10.12 15.54 6.24
C ILE A 100 10.63 14.26 6.92
N LYS A 101 11.19 14.37 8.12
CA LYS A 101 11.59 13.23 8.93
C LYS A 101 10.41 12.76 9.76
N ALA A 102 9.79 11.67 9.33
CA ALA A 102 8.64 11.09 10.01
C ALA A 102 9.07 10.03 11.02
N ARG A 103 8.39 9.97 12.17
CA ARG A 103 8.55 8.93 13.19
C ARG A 103 7.17 8.50 13.66
N GLY A 104 6.67 7.39 13.11
CA GLY A 104 5.45 6.74 13.56
C GLY A 104 5.71 5.88 14.80
N THR A 105 4.78 5.91 15.75
CA THR A 105 4.89 5.19 17.04
C THR A 105 3.76 4.18 17.18
N ALA A 106 4.07 3.00 17.73
CA ALA A 106 3.09 1.98 18.07
C ALA A 106 3.43 1.31 19.41
N SER A 107 2.39 0.98 20.20
CA SER A 107 2.52 0.14 21.37
C SER A 107 1.89 -1.23 21.09
N LEU A 108 2.73 -2.27 21.12
CA LEU A 108 2.34 -3.67 20.93
C LEU A 108 2.40 -4.44 22.25
N TYR A 109 2.38 -3.74 23.38
CA TYR A 109 2.40 -4.37 24.70
C TYR A 109 1.23 -5.35 24.84
N GLN A 110 1.53 -6.62 25.17
CA GLN A 110 0.56 -7.74 25.28
C GLN A 110 -0.20 -8.09 23.98
N LYS A 111 0.21 -7.56 22.81
CA LYS A 111 -0.46 -7.86 21.53
C LYS A 111 0.27 -8.93 20.71
N GLY A 112 1.49 -9.28 21.07
CA GLY A 112 2.32 -10.27 20.39
C GLY A 112 3.64 -9.69 19.88
N TYR A 113 4.39 -10.53 19.18
CA TYR A 113 5.70 -10.16 18.61
C TYR A 113 5.53 -9.93 17.11
N PRO A 114 5.78 -8.71 16.63
CA PRO A 114 5.67 -8.42 15.21
C PRO A 114 6.84 -9.05 14.44
N ALA A 115 6.56 -9.65 13.28
CA ALA A 115 7.55 -10.11 12.32
C ALA A 115 7.73 -9.13 11.17
N LYS A 116 6.69 -8.36 10.85
CA LYS A 116 6.72 -7.34 9.79
C LYS A 116 5.72 -6.23 10.08
N VAL A 117 5.97 -5.06 9.49
CA VAL A 117 5.07 -3.92 9.52
C VAL A 117 4.80 -3.41 8.10
N GLN A 118 3.54 -3.19 7.79
CA GLN A 118 3.11 -2.48 6.59
C GLN A 118 2.97 -1.01 6.93
N VAL A 119 3.65 -0.18 6.16
CA VAL A 119 3.65 1.28 6.31
C VAL A 119 2.81 1.86 5.18
N LEU A 120 1.76 2.57 5.56
CA LEU A 120 0.84 3.25 4.66
C LEU A 120 0.94 4.76 4.90
N ILE A 121 0.96 5.54 3.82
CA ILE A 121 0.86 7.00 3.90
C ILE A 121 -0.37 7.45 3.12
N PHE A 122 -1.11 8.39 3.69
CA PHE A 122 -2.31 8.99 3.12
C PHE A 122 -2.15 10.51 3.05
N ASP A 123 -2.79 11.13 2.08
CA ASP A 123 -2.92 12.58 1.93
C ASP A 123 -4.30 13.11 2.35
N SER A 124 -5.07 12.28 3.03
CA SER A 124 -6.37 12.60 3.60
C SER A 124 -6.42 12.18 5.07
N SER A 125 -7.11 12.98 5.89
CA SER A 125 -7.19 12.75 7.33
C SER A 125 -8.11 11.57 7.67
N PHE A 126 -7.79 10.89 8.79
CA PHE A 126 -8.57 9.77 9.34
C PHE A 126 -8.72 8.56 8.41
N SER A 127 -7.71 8.30 7.59
CA SER A 127 -7.70 7.17 6.66
C SER A 127 -7.31 5.83 7.30
N GLY A 128 -7.04 5.82 8.61
CA GLY A 128 -6.49 4.66 9.34
C GLY A 128 -7.34 3.39 9.36
N GLY A 129 -8.61 3.44 9.00
CA GLY A 129 -9.53 2.30 9.01
C GLY A 129 -9.45 1.39 7.78
N SER A 130 -8.75 1.78 6.72
CA SER A 130 -8.68 1.04 5.46
C SER A 130 -7.30 1.20 4.82
N ASP A 131 -6.95 0.27 3.93
CA ASP A 131 -5.76 0.40 3.08
C ASP A 131 -6.06 1.15 1.77
N LYS A 132 -7.34 1.45 1.51
CA LYS A 132 -7.75 2.15 0.29
C LYS A 132 -7.38 3.62 0.33
N GLY A 133 -6.94 4.16 -0.80
CA GLY A 133 -6.60 5.57 -0.92
C GLY A 133 -5.20 5.94 -0.42
N ASN A 134 -4.37 4.96 -0.03
CA ASN A 134 -2.98 5.24 0.31
C ASN A 134 -2.22 5.75 -0.92
N ILE A 135 -1.28 6.67 -0.68
CA ILE A 135 -0.34 7.20 -1.67
C ILE A 135 1.02 6.52 -1.59
N PHE A 136 1.27 5.76 -0.51
CA PHE A 136 2.44 4.91 -0.32
C PHE A 136 2.06 3.66 0.47
N ASN A 137 2.64 2.51 0.09
CA ASN A 137 2.45 1.23 0.76
C ASN A 137 3.71 0.40 0.62
N GLN A 138 4.34 0.07 1.72
CA GLN A 138 5.49 -0.83 1.77
C GLN A 138 5.47 -1.66 3.04
N THR A 139 5.77 -2.95 2.92
CA THR A 139 5.95 -3.85 4.07
C THR A 139 7.42 -4.10 4.28
N ILE A 140 7.90 -3.97 5.52
CA ILE A 140 9.28 -4.21 5.91
C ILE A 140 9.33 -5.21 7.08
N PRO A 141 10.39 -6.04 7.16
CA PRO A 141 10.58 -6.93 8.32
C PRO A 141 10.89 -6.13 9.57
N VAL A 142 10.48 -6.67 10.72
CA VAL A 142 10.93 -6.24 12.05
C VAL A 142 12.10 -7.12 12.43
N GLY A 143 13.27 -6.51 12.54
CA GLY A 143 14.52 -7.18 12.94
C GLY A 143 14.67 -7.29 14.45
#